data_8436d24918f5ca9bc24880c9bc3eaace
#
_entry.id   8436d24918f5ca9bc24880c9bc3eaace
#
_cell.length_a   1.000
_cell.length_b   1.000
_cell.length_c   1.000
_cell.angle_alpha   90.00
_cell.angle_beta   90.00
_cell.angle_gamma   90.00
#
_symmetry.space_group_name_H-M   'P 1'
#
loop_
_entity.id
_entity.type
_entity.pdbx_description
1 polymer ?
#
loop_
_entity_poly.entity_id
_entity_poly.type
_entity_poly.pdbx_seq_one_letter_code
_entity_poly.pdbx_strand_id
1 'polypeptide(L)'
;MLAHPADCGDAGLFHGRDDVGRRRLQQIRFLADLPPNVELSFLRATLHDIDKGPAELTELISAWKNGDTATIARIEDEDVRTQAPALYQRLLVQRNQTWAGKIVAMLQQPGTIFIAVGAGHLAGPDSVQAQLKAQGVTVEQVP
;
A
#
# COMPACT_ATOMS: atom_id res chain seq x y z
N MET A 1 -21.26 4.75 -20.75
CA MET A 1 -20.20 3.91 -21.35
C MET A 1 -19.04 3.93 -20.36
N LEU A 2 -18.96 2.93 -19.48
CA LEU A 2 -17.97 2.88 -18.42
C LEU A 2 -16.66 2.37 -19.01
N ALA A 3 -15.64 3.20 -19.01
CA ALA A 3 -14.29 2.81 -19.40
C ALA A 3 -13.76 1.73 -18.44
N HIS A 4 -13.43 0.56 -18.96
CA HIS A 4 -12.71 -0.49 -18.26
C HIS A 4 -11.27 -0.02 -18.03
N PRO A 5 -10.77 0.07 -16.81
CA PRO A 5 -9.34 0.20 -16.60
C PRO A 5 -8.71 -1.19 -16.72
N ALA A 6 -8.25 -1.50 -17.92
CA ALA A 6 -7.31 -2.59 -18.11
C ALA A 6 -5.95 -2.20 -17.52
N ASP A 7 -5.31 -3.17 -16.87
CA ASP A 7 -3.91 -3.20 -16.50
C ASP A 7 -3.38 -2.18 -15.50
N CYS A 8 -3.61 -2.47 -14.23
CA CYS A 8 -2.68 -2.09 -13.17
C CYS A 8 -2.89 -3.00 -11.98
N GLY A 9 -1.80 -3.37 -11.29
CA GLY A 9 -1.80 -4.18 -10.09
C GLY A 9 -2.63 -3.61 -8.94
N ASP A 10 -3.93 -3.62 -9.09
CA ASP A 10 -4.91 -3.00 -8.20
C ASP A 10 -5.40 -3.96 -7.15
N ALA A 11 -4.59 -4.17 -6.15
CA ALA A 11 -5.02 -4.94 -4.99
C ALA A 11 -5.98 -4.18 -4.05
N GLY A 12 -6.26 -2.92 -4.29
CA GLY A 12 -6.99 -2.08 -3.34
C GLY A 12 -8.22 -1.32 -3.85
N LEU A 13 -8.40 -1.14 -5.17
CA LEU A 13 -9.54 -0.38 -5.71
C LEU A 13 -10.61 -1.32 -6.28
N PHE A 14 -11.67 -1.55 -5.53
CA PHE A 14 -12.75 -2.45 -5.91
C PHE A 14 -13.78 -1.77 -6.82
N HIS A 15 -13.95 -2.31 -8.04
CA HIS A 15 -15.10 -2.09 -8.89
C HIS A 15 -15.60 -3.44 -9.40
N GLY A 16 -16.67 -3.97 -8.80
CA GLY A 16 -17.40 -5.13 -9.29
C GLY A 16 -16.91 -6.52 -8.87
N ARG A 17 -17.85 -7.47 -8.78
CA ARG A 17 -17.65 -8.85 -8.31
C ARG A 17 -16.80 -9.75 -9.23
N ASP A 18 -16.73 -9.46 -10.50
CA ASP A 18 -16.19 -10.38 -11.52
C ASP A 18 -14.66 -10.31 -11.65
N ASP A 19 -14.02 -9.36 -10.99
CA ASP A 19 -12.59 -9.08 -11.11
C ASP A 19 -11.75 -9.63 -9.94
N VAL A 20 -12.37 -10.17 -8.91
CA VAL A 20 -11.71 -10.63 -7.67
C VAL A 20 -10.74 -11.80 -7.94
N GLY A 21 -11.09 -12.69 -8.87
CA GLY A 21 -10.26 -13.85 -9.20
C GLY A 21 -8.96 -13.47 -9.92
N ARG A 22 -9.04 -12.59 -10.90
CA ARG A 22 -7.89 -12.10 -11.67
C ARG A 22 -6.92 -11.30 -10.79
N ARG A 23 -7.45 -10.49 -9.89
CA ARG A 23 -6.66 -9.66 -8.96
C ARG A 23 -5.92 -10.50 -7.94
N ARG A 24 -6.53 -11.59 -7.43
CA ARG A 24 -5.84 -12.53 -6.53
C ARG A 24 -4.65 -13.20 -7.20
N LEU A 25 -4.80 -13.66 -8.43
CA LEU A 25 -3.70 -14.25 -9.19
C LEU A 25 -2.59 -13.23 -9.46
N GLN A 26 -2.93 -11.99 -9.75
CA GLN A 26 -1.98 -10.91 -9.96
C GLN A 26 -1.20 -10.57 -8.68
N GLN A 27 -1.87 -10.57 -7.51
CA GLN A 27 -1.21 -10.39 -6.21
C GLN A 27 -0.25 -11.55 -5.89
N ILE A 28 -0.66 -12.79 -6.14
CA ILE A 28 0.21 -13.96 -5.93
C ILE A 28 1.43 -13.87 -6.86
N ARG A 29 1.25 -13.52 -8.13
CA ARG A 29 2.34 -13.33 -9.07
C ARG A 29 3.29 -12.21 -8.64
N PHE A 30 2.78 -11.19 -7.98
CA PHE A 30 3.59 -10.08 -7.47
C PHE A 30 4.69 -10.56 -6.50
N LEU A 31 4.39 -11.58 -5.69
CA LEU A 31 5.35 -12.24 -4.80
C LEU A 31 6.08 -13.39 -5.50
N ALA A 32 5.39 -14.18 -6.30
CA ALA A 32 5.95 -15.35 -6.97
C ALA A 32 6.96 -15.01 -8.09
N ASP A 33 6.83 -13.81 -8.69
CA ASP A 33 7.73 -13.33 -9.75
C ASP A 33 8.87 -12.44 -9.20
N LEU A 34 9.17 -12.52 -7.89
CA LEU A 34 10.30 -11.82 -7.30
C LEU A 34 11.62 -12.43 -7.80
N PRO A 35 12.64 -11.61 -8.09
CA PRO A 35 13.98 -12.11 -8.32
C PRO A 35 14.48 -12.90 -7.10
N PRO A 36 15.24 -14.00 -7.27
CA PRO A 36 15.67 -14.87 -6.16
C PRO A 36 16.42 -14.13 -5.03
N ASN A 37 17.19 -13.11 -5.36
CA ASN A 37 17.88 -12.29 -4.37
C ASN A 37 16.91 -11.42 -3.54
N VAL A 38 15.81 -10.95 -4.13
CA VAL A 38 14.77 -10.17 -3.44
C VAL A 38 13.91 -11.09 -2.57
N GLU A 39 13.57 -12.28 -3.07
CA GLU A 39 12.85 -13.31 -2.32
C GLU A 39 13.64 -13.73 -1.07
N LEU A 40 14.95 -13.97 -1.21
CA LEU A 40 15.82 -14.32 -0.07
C LEU A 40 15.91 -13.16 0.94
N SER A 41 15.99 -11.92 0.49
CA SER A 41 16.00 -10.75 1.37
C SER A 41 14.68 -10.62 2.14
N PHE A 42 13.55 -10.87 1.47
CA PHE A 42 12.23 -10.88 2.11
C PHE A 42 12.12 -11.98 3.18
N LEU A 43 12.57 -13.20 2.86
CA LEU A 43 12.58 -14.30 3.83
C LEU A 43 13.43 -13.98 5.06
N ARG A 44 14.62 -13.40 4.86
CA ARG A 44 15.51 -13.00 5.97
C ARG A 44 14.87 -11.92 6.85
N ALA A 45 14.26 -10.90 6.25
CA ALA A 45 13.54 -9.86 6.99
C ALA A 45 12.40 -10.48 7.82
N THR A 46 11.58 -11.34 7.23
CA THR A 46 10.47 -12.03 7.93
C THR A 46 10.96 -12.86 9.11
N LEU A 47 12.07 -13.59 8.94
CA LEU A 47 12.65 -14.40 10.04
C LEU A 47 13.25 -13.54 11.15
N HIS A 48 13.81 -12.38 10.82
CA HIS A 48 14.36 -11.45 11.81
C HIS A 48 13.26 -10.88 12.72
N ASP A 49 12.08 -10.65 12.19
CA ASP A 49 10.99 -9.97 12.89
C ASP A 49 10.02 -10.93 13.60
N ILE A 50 10.22 -12.26 13.45
CA ILE A 50 9.28 -13.26 13.99
C ILE A 50 9.10 -13.17 15.51
N ASP A 51 10.16 -12.84 16.25
CA ASP A 51 10.13 -12.72 17.70
C ASP A 51 9.56 -11.37 18.19
N LYS A 52 9.58 -10.34 17.34
CA LYS A 52 9.07 -9.00 17.65
C LYS A 52 7.58 -8.87 17.37
N GLY A 53 7.04 -9.70 16.47
CA GLY A 53 5.70 -9.59 15.92
C GLY A 53 4.56 -9.36 16.92
N PRO A 54 4.49 -10.09 18.08
CA PRO A 54 3.42 -9.86 19.05
C PRO A 54 3.44 -8.47 19.70
N ALA A 55 4.62 -7.95 20.01
CA ALA A 55 4.78 -6.61 20.59
C ALA A 55 4.49 -5.51 19.56
N GLU A 56 5.02 -5.65 18.37
CA GLU A 56 4.79 -4.73 17.26
C GLU A 56 3.32 -4.68 16.83
N LEU A 57 2.63 -5.83 16.80
CA LEU A 57 1.21 -5.88 16.51
C LEU A 57 0.38 -5.09 17.55
N THR A 58 0.74 -5.19 18.83
CA THR A 58 0.07 -4.44 19.90
C THR A 58 0.28 -2.93 19.73
N GLU A 59 1.51 -2.53 19.42
CA GLU A 59 1.88 -1.13 19.16
C GLU A 59 1.16 -0.61 17.89
N LEU A 60 1.13 -1.41 16.82
CA LEU A 60 0.45 -1.08 15.57
C LEU A 60 -1.05 -0.86 15.76
N ILE A 61 -1.72 -1.73 16.52
CA ILE A 61 -3.13 -1.59 16.86
C ILE A 61 -3.37 -0.29 17.65
N SER A 62 -2.50 0.04 18.61
CA SER A 62 -2.60 1.27 19.38
C SER A 62 -2.40 2.50 18.49
N ALA A 63 -1.37 2.51 17.66
CA ALA A 63 -1.10 3.58 16.72
C ALA A 63 -2.26 3.80 15.75
N TRP A 64 -2.83 2.71 15.22
CA TRP A 64 -3.98 2.77 14.32
C TRP A 64 -5.22 3.39 15.00
N LYS A 65 -5.53 2.99 16.24
CA LYS A 65 -6.65 3.54 17.01
C LYS A 65 -6.51 5.04 17.30
N ASN A 66 -5.28 5.52 17.41
CA ASN A 66 -4.97 6.91 17.74
C ASN A 66 -4.66 7.76 16.50
N GLY A 67 -4.72 7.19 15.29
CA GLY A 67 -4.34 7.90 14.07
C GLY A 67 -2.86 8.28 13.98
N ASP A 68 -1.99 7.59 14.73
CA ASP A 68 -0.54 7.81 14.73
C ASP A 68 0.12 7.19 13.50
N THR A 69 0.06 7.93 12.41
CA THR A 69 0.63 7.51 11.13
C THR A 69 2.16 7.43 11.15
N ALA A 70 2.83 8.13 12.06
CA ALA A 70 4.29 8.08 12.18
C ALA A 70 4.75 6.73 12.75
N THR A 71 4.09 6.26 13.82
CA THR A 71 4.35 4.93 14.38
C THR A 71 3.98 3.82 13.40
N ILE A 72 2.87 3.94 12.67
CA ILE A 72 2.49 2.98 11.61
C ILE A 72 3.59 2.90 10.55
N ALA A 73 4.07 4.05 10.04
CA ALA A 73 5.14 4.07 9.03
C ALA A 73 6.44 3.43 9.54
N ARG A 74 6.79 3.66 10.80
CA ARG A 74 7.98 3.06 11.41
C ARG A 74 7.88 1.54 11.46
N ILE A 75 6.76 1.00 11.90
CA ILE A 75 6.56 -0.45 12.05
C ILE A 75 6.41 -1.14 10.69
N GLU A 76 5.60 -0.59 9.80
CA GLU A 76 5.23 -1.25 8.53
C GLU A 76 6.28 -1.07 7.43
N ASP A 77 6.97 0.07 7.41
CA ASP A 77 7.74 0.47 6.23
C ASP A 77 9.25 0.47 6.47
N GLU A 78 9.73 0.81 7.67
CA GLU A 78 11.14 1.14 7.87
C GLU A 78 12.05 -0.08 7.69
N ASP A 79 11.68 -1.23 8.23
CA ASP A 79 12.45 -2.45 8.09
C ASP A 79 12.47 -2.96 6.66
N VAL A 80 11.32 -2.96 5.98
CA VAL A 80 11.24 -3.38 4.57
C VAL A 80 12.00 -2.40 3.67
N ARG A 81 11.92 -1.10 3.94
CA ARG A 81 12.62 -0.07 3.19
C ARG A 81 14.15 -0.21 3.31
N THR A 82 14.66 -0.56 4.50
CA THR A 82 16.10 -0.65 4.77
C THR A 82 16.67 -2.01 4.38
N GLN A 83 15.99 -3.10 4.67
CA GLN A 83 16.47 -4.46 4.47
C GLN A 83 16.13 -5.04 3.10
N ALA A 84 15.02 -4.61 2.50
CA ALA A 84 14.54 -5.08 1.21
C ALA A 84 14.03 -3.93 0.32
N PRO A 85 14.85 -2.93 -0.05
CA PRO A 85 14.42 -1.72 -0.75
C PRO A 85 13.73 -2.00 -2.09
N ALA A 86 14.14 -3.03 -2.82
CA ALA A 86 13.49 -3.42 -4.06
C ALA A 86 12.06 -3.93 -3.83
N LEU A 87 11.82 -4.62 -2.71
CA LEU A 87 10.51 -5.07 -2.31
C LEU A 87 9.63 -3.89 -1.89
N TYR A 88 10.17 -2.97 -1.07
CA TYR A 88 9.50 -1.73 -0.67
C TYR A 88 9.05 -0.93 -1.89
N GLN A 89 9.93 -0.71 -2.85
CA GLN A 89 9.59 -0.03 -4.10
C GLN A 89 8.44 -0.70 -4.83
N ARG A 90 8.46 -2.01 -4.92
CA ARG A 90 7.46 -2.79 -5.65
C ARG A 90 6.11 -2.88 -4.92
N LEU A 91 6.13 -3.18 -3.62
CA LEU A 91 4.93 -3.43 -2.82
C LEU A 91 4.21 -2.16 -2.36
N LEU A 92 4.95 -1.07 -2.15
CA LEU A 92 4.40 0.16 -1.60
C LEU A 92 4.49 1.33 -2.59
N VAL A 93 5.68 1.76 -2.98
CA VAL A 93 5.87 3.01 -3.71
C VAL A 93 5.17 3.00 -5.07
N GLN A 94 5.45 2.00 -5.92
CA GLN A 94 4.85 1.89 -7.25
C GLN A 94 3.32 1.74 -7.20
N ARG A 95 2.82 1.02 -6.21
CA ARG A 95 1.37 0.87 -6.01
C ARG A 95 0.74 2.19 -5.59
N ASN A 96 1.34 2.89 -4.63
CA ASN A 96 0.84 4.18 -4.17
C ASN A 96 0.85 5.24 -5.28
N GLN A 97 1.91 5.28 -6.10
CA GLN A 97 1.97 6.15 -7.28
C GLN A 97 0.86 5.84 -8.29
N THR A 98 0.68 4.56 -8.60
CA THR A 98 -0.38 4.10 -9.51
C THR A 98 -1.76 4.46 -8.99
N TRP A 99 -2.01 4.24 -7.70
CA TRP A 99 -3.30 4.55 -7.06
C TRP A 99 -3.55 6.06 -7.01
N ALA A 100 -2.55 6.86 -6.67
CA ALA A 100 -2.68 8.31 -6.66
C ALA A 100 -3.11 8.85 -8.04
N GLY A 101 -2.50 8.38 -9.13
CA GLY A 101 -2.91 8.76 -10.48
C GLY A 101 -4.37 8.39 -10.80
N LYS A 102 -4.80 7.20 -10.35
CA LYS A 102 -6.21 6.78 -10.52
C LYS A 102 -7.17 7.58 -9.67
N ILE A 103 -6.81 7.87 -8.43
CA ILE A 103 -7.61 8.70 -7.53
C ILE A 103 -7.78 10.10 -8.13
N VAL A 104 -6.71 10.71 -8.65
CA VAL A 104 -6.79 12.00 -9.34
C VAL A 104 -7.77 11.94 -10.52
N ALA A 105 -7.71 10.89 -11.32
CA ALA A 105 -8.66 10.70 -12.42
C ALA A 105 -10.12 10.55 -11.96
N MET A 106 -10.34 9.83 -10.84
CA MET A 106 -11.66 9.67 -10.24
C MET A 106 -12.20 11.01 -9.69
N LEU A 107 -11.34 11.84 -9.10
CA LEU A 107 -11.71 13.16 -8.56
C LEU A 107 -12.15 14.16 -9.63
N GLN A 108 -11.90 13.89 -10.91
CA GLN A 108 -12.44 14.69 -12.03
C GLN A 108 -13.93 14.42 -12.29
N GLN A 109 -14.49 13.37 -11.70
CA GLN A 109 -15.91 13.03 -11.82
C GLN A 109 -16.71 13.61 -10.64
N PRO A 110 -17.95 14.05 -10.86
CA PRO A 110 -18.79 14.53 -9.75
C PRO A 110 -19.14 13.38 -8.81
N GLY A 111 -19.20 13.66 -7.52
CA GLY A 111 -19.61 12.70 -6.50
C GLY A 111 -18.61 12.55 -5.37
N THR A 112 -18.88 11.61 -4.48
CA THR A 112 -18.02 11.24 -3.36
C THR A 112 -17.53 9.81 -3.54
N ILE A 113 -16.23 9.58 -3.31
CA ILE A 113 -15.61 8.27 -3.46
C ILE A 113 -15.06 7.85 -2.09
N PHE A 114 -15.37 6.62 -1.69
CA PHE A 114 -14.76 5.99 -0.54
C PHE A 114 -13.70 5.00 -1.01
N ILE A 115 -12.48 5.13 -0.47
CA ILE A 115 -11.33 4.28 -0.79
C ILE A 115 -10.79 3.70 0.50
N ALA A 116 -10.71 2.36 0.59
CA ALA A 116 -10.13 1.65 1.71
C ALA A 116 -8.84 0.94 1.28
N VAL A 117 -7.77 1.17 2.03
CA VAL A 117 -6.45 0.55 1.81
C VAL A 117 -5.84 0.16 3.15
N GLY A 118 -4.83 -0.70 3.16
CA GLY A 118 -4.08 -1.02 4.36
C GLY A 118 -3.38 0.22 4.96
N ALA A 119 -3.27 0.27 6.29
CA ALA A 119 -2.75 1.42 7.01
C ALA A 119 -1.33 1.83 6.58
N GLY A 120 -0.44 0.88 6.25
CA GLY A 120 0.89 1.17 5.73
C GLY A 120 0.89 1.98 4.43
N HIS A 121 -0.14 1.85 3.58
CA HIS A 121 -0.27 2.69 2.38
C HIS A 121 -0.67 4.14 2.70
N LEU A 122 -1.15 4.40 3.90
CA LEU A 122 -1.58 5.71 4.38
C LEU A 122 -0.55 6.38 5.29
N ALA A 123 0.59 5.76 5.50
CA ALA A 123 1.64 6.24 6.40
C ALA A 123 2.95 6.48 5.63
N GLY A 124 3.83 7.31 6.20
CA GLY A 124 5.17 7.55 5.68
C GLY A 124 5.26 8.47 4.46
N PRO A 125 6.51 8.68 3.99
CA PRO A 125 6.81 9.65 2.94
C PRO A 125 6.32 9.22 1.55
N ASP A 126 6.17 7.92 1.32
CA ASP A 126 5.71 7.34 0.05
C ASP A 126 4.22 6.94 0.06
N SER A 127 3.47 7.43 1.07
CA SER A 127 2.04 7.16 1.23
C SER A 127 1.21 7.68 0.04
N VAL A 128 0.00 7.15 -0.10
CA VAL A 128 -0.97 7.63 -1.10
C VAL A 128 -1.24 9.11 -0.93
N GLN A 129 -1.37 9.60 0.31
CA GLN A 129 -1.57 11.02 0.60
C GLN A 129 -0.38 11.87 0.16
N ALA A 130 0.85 11.42 0.38
CA ALA A 130 2.03 12.12 -0.08
C ALA A 130 2.07 12.21 -1.62
N GLN A 131 1.73 11.12 -2.30
CA GLN A 131 1.64 11.07 -3.76
C GLN A 131 0.52 11.97 -4.32
N LEU A 132 -0.62 12.05 -3.63
CA LEU A 132 -1.72 12.94 -4.00
C LEU A 132 -1.35 14.42 -3.81
N LYS A 133 -0.71 14.76 -2.67
CA LYS A 133 -0.20 16.11 -2.42
C LYS A 133 0.81 16.55 -3.49
N ALA A 134 1.70 15.66 -3.91
CA ALA A 134 2.66 15.91 -4.97
C ALA A 134 1.98 16.19 -6.33
N GLN A 135 0.74 15.71 -6.53
CA GLN A 135 -0.09 16.00 -7.72
C GLN A 135 -1.06 17.17 -7.52
N GLY A 136 -0.89 17.97 -6.46
CA GLY A 136 -1.69 19.18 -6.19
C GLY A 136 -3.06 18.92 -5.55
N VAL A 137 -3.32 17.69 -5.06
CA VAL A 137 -4.56 17.37 -4.34
C VAL A 137 -4.43 17.78 -2.88
N THR A 138 -5.42 18.52 -2.36
CA THR A 138 -5.51 18.83 -0.94
C THR A 138 -5.91 17.57 -0.18
N VAL A 139 -5.12 17.20 0.83
CA VAL A 139 -5.37 16.03 1.66
C VAL A 139 -5.28 16.42 3.12
N GLU A 140 -6.32 16.14 3.88
CA GLU A 140 -6.43 16.41 5.31
C GLU A 140 -6.66 15.11 6.08
N GLN A 141 -6.05 15.00 7.24
CA GLN A 141 -6.35 13.94 8.19
C GLN A 141 -7.50 14.40 9.06
N VAL A 142 -8.57 13.61 9.11
CA VAL A 142 -9.69 13.85 10.04
C VAL A 142 -9.46 13.00 11.30
N PRO A 143 -9.74 13.56 12.49
CA PRO A 143 -9.61 12.86 13.76
C PRO A 143 -10.62 11.71 13.89
#